data_ae2004e71457389f91de8f8051abef10
#
_entry.id   ae2004e71457389f91de8f8051abef10
#
_cell.length_a   1.000
_cell.length_b   1.000
_cell.length_c   1.000
_cell.angle_alpha   90.00
_cell.angle_beta   90.00
_cell.angle_gamma   90.00
#
_symmetry.space_group_name_H-M   'P 1'
#
loop_
_entity.id
_entity.type
_entity.pdbx_description
1 polymer ?
#
loop_
_entity_poly.entity_id
_entity_poly.type
_entity_poly.pdbx_seq_one_letter_code
_entity_poly.pdbx_strand_id
1 'polypeptide(L)'
;AVCHWCHVMERESFEDQATADVMNTHFINIKVDREERPDIDHIFMNACQILTGAGGWPLHVFLTPERKPFSAGTYFPPKPGYGKPAWTQVLNYMHTIFKNERDKVEEQAERLAHHIVQVDQSFIHTMQIPETEPLFSEKELLQAVAGMQAQFDLEQGGFGQAPKFPGSMS
;
A
#
# COMPACT_ATOMS: atom_id res chain seq x y z
N ALA A 1 10.92 13.57 6.76
CA ALA A 1 9.72 12.74 6.54
C ALA A 1 9.05 12.42 7.88
N VAL A 2 7.73 12.42 7.91
CA VAL A 2 6.92 12.28 9.14
C VAL A 2 6.64 10.81 9.50
N CYS A 3 7.20 9.86 8.75
CA CYS A 3 6.91 8.44 8.91
C CYS A 3 7.79 7.80 10.02
N HIS A 4 7.23 7.62 11.21
CA HIS A 4 7.93 7.02 12.34
C HIS A 4 8.47 5.62 12.03
N TRP A 5 7.62 4.72 11.51
CA TRP A 5 8.01 3.34 11.20
C TRP A 5 9.02 3.23 10.06
N CYS A 6 9.07 4.23 9.15
CA CYS A 6 10.12 4.29 8.12
C CYS A 6 11.49 4.51 8.76
N HIS A 7 11.59 5.44 9.73
CA HIS A 7 12.83 5.69 10.47
C HIS A 7 13.22 4.54 11.41
N VAL A 8 12.23 3.83 11.95
CA VAL A 8 12.51 2.62 12.73
C VAL A 8 13.15 1.56 11.84
N MET A 9 12.55 1.25 10.68
CA MET A 9 13.08 0.22 9.78
C MET A 9 14.40 0.63 9.10
N GLU A 10 14.61 1.93 8.86
CA GLU A 10 15.90 2.47 8.41
C GLU A 10 17.01 2.05 9.35
N ARG A 11 16.89 2.36 10.63
CA ARG A 11 17.90 2.05 11.66
C ARG A 11 18.04 0.56 11.96
N GLU A 12 16.92 -0.17 11.95
CA GLU A 12 16.93 -1.59 12.33
C GLU A 12 17.36 -2.53 11.20
N SER A 13 17.15 -2.13 9.94
CA SER A 13 17.33 -3.01 8.79
C SER A 13 18.18 -2.40 7.68
N PHE A 14 17.94 -1.14 7.27
CA PHE A 14 18.63 -0.60 6.10
C PHE A 14 20.03 -0.10 6.37
N GLU A 15 20.33 0.28 7.62
CA GLU A 15 21.68 0.63 8.08
C GLU A 15 22.51 -0.61 8.49
N ASP A 16 21.91 -1.81 8.55
CA ASP A 16 22.59 -3.06 8.82
C ASP A 16 23.31 -3.59 7.58
N GLN A 17 24.65 -3.77 7.66
CA GLN A 17 25.47 -4.18 6.53
C GLN A 17 25.07 -5.56 5.98
N ALA A 18 24.75 -6.52 6.84
CA ALA A 18 24.38 -7.85 6.40
C ALA A 18 23.04 -7.85 5.62
N THR A 19 22.08 -7.04 6.06
CA THR A 19 20.83 -6.82 5.37
C THR A 19 21.05 -6.12 4.03
N ALA A 20 21.88 -5.08 4.00
CA ALA A 20 22.23 -4.35 2.77
C ALA A 20 22.92 -5.26 1.75
N ASP A 21 23.79 -6.17 2.19
CA ASP A 21 24.46 -7.13 1.32
C ASP A 21 23.45 -8.08 0.64
N VAL A 22 22.46 -8.58 1.39
CA VAL A 22 21.37 -9.40 0.82
C VAL A 22 20.56 -8.61 -0.19
N MET A 23 20.17 -7.38 0.15
CA MET A 23 19.39 -6.51 -0.74
C MET A 23 20.16 -6.22 -2.03
N ASN A 24 21.41 -5.80 -1.94
CA ASN A 24 22.22 -5.41 -3.11
C ASN A 24 22.65 -6.61 -3.97
N THR A 25 22.76 -7.80 -3.37
CA THR A 25 23.13 -9.01 -4.13
C THR A 25 21.97 -9.56 -4.95
N HIS A 26 20.74 -9.46 -4.45
CA HIS A 26 19.60 -10.16 -5.02
C HIS A 26 18.56 -9.26 -5.66
N PHE A 27 18.61 -7.94 -5.39
CA PHE A 27 17.58 -7.01 -5.83
C PHE A 27 18.19 -5.74 -6.45
N ILE A 28 17.42 -5.12 -7.34
CA ILE A 28 17.60 -3.72 -7.73
C ILE A 28 16.72 -2.89 -6.79
N ASN A 29 17.36 -2.20 -5.85
CA ASN A 29 16.65 -1.45 -4.82
C ASN A 29 16.33 -0.04 -5.32
N ILE A 30 15.07 0.32 -5.32
CA ILE A 30 14.58 1.64 -5.74
C ILE A 30 13.88 2.30 -4.57
N LYS A 31 14.38 3.44 -4.12
CA LYS A 31 13.75 4.28 -3.11
C LYS A 31 12.86 5.32 -3.82
N VAL A 32 11.58 5.34 -3.48
CA VAL A 32 10.62 6.29 -4.01
C VAL A 32 10.19 7.24 -2.90
N ASP A 33 10.31 8.54 -3.15
CA ASP A 33 9.71 9.56 -2.30
C ASP A 33 8.25 9.75 -2.73
N ARG A 34 7.32 9.45 -1.83
CA ARG A 34 5.89 9.52 -2.09
C ARG A 34 5.38 10.95 -2.28
N GLU A 35 6.10 11.94 -1.77
CA GLU A 35 5.73 13.35 -1.93
C GLU A 35 6.13 13.87 -3.30
N GLU A 36 7.24 13.37 -3.85
CA GLU A 36 7.68 13.66 -5.22
C GLU A 36 6.95 12.81 -6.27
N ARG A 37 6.62 11.55 -5.92
CA ARG A 37 5.99 10.59 -6.82
C ARG A 37 4.74 9.96 -6.20
N PRO A 38 3.71 10.76 -5.89
CA PRO A 38 2.44 10.28 -5.34
C PRO A 38 1.71 9.32 -6.29
N ASP A 39 1.94 9.44 -7.59
CA ASP A 39 1.42 8.54 -8.62
C ASP A 39 1.91 7.09 -8.43
N ILE A 40 3.22 6.92 -8.19
CA ILE A 40 3.83 5.62 -7.94
C ILE A 40 3.38 5.07 -6.58
N ASP A 41 3.39 5.92 -5.55
CA ASP A 41 2.96 5.53 -4.20
C ASP A 41 1.51 5.02 -4.21
N HIS A 42 0.60 5.72 -4.89
CA HIS A 42 -0.80 5.34 -5.00
C HIS A 42 -0.98 3.96 -5.65
N ILE A 43 -0.34 3.72 -6.80
CA ILE A 43 -0.43 2.43 -7.51
C ILE A 43 0.04 1.29 -6.61
N PHE A 44 1.19 1.43 -5.96
CA PHE A 44 1.75 0.38 -5.13
C PHE A 44 1.09 0.26 -3.76
N MET A 45 0.49 1.33 -3.24
CA MET A 45 -0.38 1.25 -2.07
C MET A 45 -1.63 0.42 -2.36
N ASN A 46 -2.26 0.62 -3.52
CA ASN A 46 -3.39 -0.21 -3.97
C ASN A 46 -2.98 -1.68 -4.09
N ALA A 47 -1.80 -1.96 -4.68
CA ALA A 47 -1.26 -3.31 -4.74
C ALA A 47 -1.11 -3.93 -3.34
N CYS A 48 -0.56 -3.18 -2.38
CA CYS A 48 -0.39 -3.63 -1.01
C CYS A 48 -1.72 -3.93 -0.33
N GLN A 49 -2.70 -3.05 -0.48
CA GLN A 49 -4.04 -3.23 0.09
C GLN A 49 -4.76 -4.44 -0.50
N ILE A 50 -4.66 -4.66 -1.80
CA ILE A 50 -5.24 -5.84 -2.47
C ILE A 50 -4.60 -7.13 -1.95
N LEU A 51 -3.28 -7.16 -1.79
CA LEU A 51 -2.55 -8.36 -1.37
C LEU A 51 -2.66 -8.66 0.13
N THR A 52 -2.72 -7.64 0.97
CA THR A 52 -2.58 -7.80 2.43
C THR A 52 -3.82 -7.40 3.22
N GLY A 53 -4.79 -6.77 2.58
CA GLY A 53 -5.96 -6.17 3.24
C GLY A 53 -5.67 -4.87 3.99
N ALA A 54 -4.42 -4.40 3.99
CA ALA A 54 -4.00 -3.20 4.70
C ALA A 54 -2.92 -2.45 3.91
N GLY A 55 -2.78 -1.16 4.17
CA GLY A 55 -1.73 -0.30 3.61
C GLY A 55 -1.02 0.48 4.69
N GLY A 56 0.09 1.12 4.35
CA GLY A 56 0.84 1.97 5.26
C GLY A 56 2.31 2.12 4.85
N TRP A 57 3.04 2.94 5.59
CA TRP A 57 4.47 3.14 5.38
C TRP A 57 5.28 2.69 6.60
N PRO A 58 6.50 2.15 6.36
CA PRO A 58 7.17 1.98 5.06
C PRO A 58 6.40 1.03 4.16
N LEU A 59 6.37 1.31 2.86
CA LEU A 59 5.76 0.47 1.84
C LEU A 59 6.86 -0.25 1.06
N HIS A 60 6.79 -1.58 1.05
CA HIS A 60 7.69 -2.44 0.28
C HIS A 60 6.90 -3.17 -0.78
N VAL A 61 7.39 -3.13 -2.01
CA VAL A 61 6.76 -3.82 -3.14
C VAL A 61 7.82 -4.55 -3.94
N PHE A 62 7.59 -5.83 -4.19
CA PHE A 62 8.44 -6.64 -5.04
C PHE A 62 7.84 -6.69 -6.44
N LEU A 63 8.67 -6.33 -7.42
CA LEU A 63 8.26 -6.18 -8.82
C LEU A 63 8.98 -7.19 -9.70
N THR A 64 8.32 -7.60 -10.77
CA THR A 64 9.00 -8.25 -11.91
C THR A 64 9.82 -7.21 -12.69
N PRO A 65 10.73 -7.62 -13.62
CA PRO A 65 11.45 -6.70 -14.51
C PRO A 65 10.51 -5.83 -15.35
N GLU A 66 9.30 -6.30 -15.62
CA GLU A 66 8.25 -5.58 -16.34
C GLU A 66 7.50 -4.59 -15.43
N ARG A 67 7.97 -4.41 -14.18
CA ARG A 67 7.43 -3.49 -13.18
C ARG A 67 6.03 -3.86 -12.67
N LYS A 68 5.64 -5.12 -12.79
CA LYS A 68 4.38 -5.63 -12.26
C LYS A 68 4.58 -6.10 -10.81
N PRO A 69 3.77 -5.66 -9.85
CA PRO A 69 3.90 -6.08 -8.46
C PRO A 69 3.43 -7.53 -8.28
N PHE A 70 4.19 -8.33 -7.53
CA PHE A 70 3.81 -9.70 -7.18
C PHE A 70 3.75 -9.95 -5.67
N SER A 71 4.35 -9.09 -4.87
CA SER A 71 4.27 -9.12 -3.41
C SER A 71 4.44 -7.73 -2.84
N ALA A 72 3.81 -7.48 -1.69
CA ALA A 72 3.93 -6.21 -0.99
C ALA A 72 3.79 -6.40 0.52
N GLY A 73 4.21 -5.40 1.27
CA GLY A 73 4.04 -5.34 2.70
C GLY A 73 4.47 -3.99 3.25
N THR A 74 4.26 -3.82 4.55
CA THR A 74 4.64 -2.60 5.26
C THR A 74 5.88 -2.85 6.12
N TYR A 75 5.87 -2.47 7.37
CA TYR A 75 6.98 -2.71 8.27
C TYR A 75 7.24 -4.21 8.49
N PHE A 76 8.53 -4.59 8.44
CA PHE A 76 9.07 -5.89 8.83
C PHE A 76 10.18 -5.70 9.86
N PRO A 77 10.16 -6.44 10.99
CA PRO A 77 11.18 -6.31 12.01
C PRO A 77 12.53 -6.94 11.58
N PRO A 78 13.66 -6.59 12.24
CA PRO A 78 14.96 -7.18 11.96
C PRO A 78 15.06 -8.65 12.41
N LYS A 79 14.22 -9.05 13.37
CA LYS A 79 14.06 -10.44 13.85
C LYS A 79 12.58 -10.79 13.88
N PRO A 80 12.20 -12.07 13.71
CA PRO A 80 10.79 -12.47 13.76
C PRO A 80 10.11 -11.96 15.03
N GLY A 81 8.98 -11.29 14.89
CA GLY A 81 8.24 -10.70 16.00
C GLY A 81 6.93 -10.06 15.56
N TYR A 82 6.04 -9.82 16.50
CA TYR A 82 4.73 -9.20 16.24
C TYR A 82 3.89 -9.94 15.17
N GLY A 83 4.04 -11.26 15.09
CA GLY A 83 3.37 -12.07 14.06
C GLY A 83 3.92 -11.88 12.64
N LYS A 84 5.09 -11.23 12.49
CA LYS A 84 5.73 -10.96 11.20
C LYS A 84 7.09 -11.67 11.10
N PRO A 85 7.49 -12.10 9.89
CA PRO A 85 8.84 -12.59 9.64
C PRO A 85 9.87 -11.45 9.71
N ALA A 86 11.13 -11.80 9.90
CA ALA A 86 12.23 -10.84 9.77
C ALA A 86 12.35 -10.33 8.32
N TRP A 87 12.82 -9.08 8.15
CA TRP A 87 13.01 -8.51 6.81
C TRP A 87 13.93 -9.36 5.94
N THR A 88 15.04 -9.86 6.47
CA THR A 88 15.94 -10.75 5.74
C THR A 88 15.30 -12.09 5.34
N GLN A 89 14.37 -12.61 6.13
CA GLN A 89 13.61 -13.81 5.76
C GLN A 89 12.66 -13.52 4.58
N VAL A 90 12.01 -12.37 4.59
CA VAL A 90 11.17 -11.91 3.46
C VAL A 90 12.00 -11.78 2.19
N LEU A 91 13.15 -11.11 2.25
CA LEU A 91 14.05 -10.95 1.11
C LEU A 91 14.48 -12.30 0.53
N ASN A 92 14.97 -13.19 1.35
CA ASN A 92 15.42 -14.52 0.91
C ASN A 92 14.27 -15.35 0.32
N TYR A 93 13.08 -15.27 0.90
CA TYR A 93 11.90 -15.94 0.39
C TYR A 93 11.50 -15.38 -0.99
N MET A 94 11.45 -14.04 -1.14
CA MET A 94 11.12 -13.40 -2.43
C MET A 94 12.15 -13.75 -3.51
N HIS A 95 13.42 -13.74 -3.17
CA HIS A 95 14.48 -14.18 -4.09
C HIS A 95 14.27 -15.65 -4.52
N THR A 96 13.98 -16.52 -3.55
CA THR A 96 13.82 -17.96 -3.79
C THR A 96 12.64 -18.26 -4.69
N ILE A 97 11.46 -17.70 -4.43
CA ILE A 97 10.27 -17.93 -5.26
C ILE A 97 10.45 -17.33 -6.66
N PHE A 98 11.06 -16.16 -6.76
CA PHE A 98 11.33 -15.52 -8.05
C PHE A 98 12.27 -16.35 -8.92
N LYS A 99 13.24 -17.04 -8.30
CA LYS A 99 14.19 -17.91 -9.00
C LYS A 99 13.60 -19.27 -9.37
N ASN A 100 12.84 -19.88 -8.46
CA ASN A 100 12.44 -21.27 -8.58
C ASN A 100 11.00 -21.46 -9.09
N GLU A 101 10.15 -20.43 -8.95
CA GLU A 101 8.72 -20.49 -9.28
C GLU A 101 8.32 -19.32 -10.18
N ARG A 102 9.19 -19.00 -11.15
CA ARG A 102 9.07 -17.82 -12.01
C ARG A 102 7.69 -17.68 -12.66
N ASP A 103 7.17 -18.76 -13.23
CA ASP A 103 5.89 -18.76 -13.93
C ASP A 103 4.72 -18.37 -13.01
N LYS A 104 4.74 -18.84 -11.76
CA LYS A 104 3.72 -18.48 -10.76
C LYS A 104 3.82 -17.02 -10.34
N VAL A 105 5.05 -16.51 -10.21
CA VAL A 105 5.29 -15.09 -9.88
C VAL A 105 4.77 -14.20 -11.00
N GLU A 106 5.06 -14.53 -12.25
CA GLU A 106 4.59 -13.76 -13.42
C GLU A 106 3.06 -13.81 -13.53
N GLU A 107 2.45 -14.98 -13.36
CA GLU A 107 0.99 -15.13 -13.37
C GLU A 107 0.33 -14.29 -12.27
N GLN A 108 0.87 -14.30 -11.05
CA GLN A 108 0.36 -13.49 -9.96
C GLN A 108 0.52 -11.99 -10.24
N ALA A 109 1.68 -11.59 -10.74
CA ALA A 109 1.97 -10.20 -11.10
C ALA A 109 1.02 -9.68 -12.19
N GLU A 110 0.71 -10.50 -13.19
CA GLU A 110 -0.24 -10.15 -14.25
C GLU A 110 -1.65 -9.97 -13.71
N ARG A 111 -2.13 -10.92 -12.89
CA ARG A 111 -3.46 -10.84 -12.26
C ARG A 111 -3.60 -9.60 -11.40
N LEU A 112 -2.57 -9.29 -10.60
CA LEU A 112 -2.59 -8.12 -9.72
C LEU A 112 -2.57 -6.83 -10.53
N ALA A 113 -1.71 -6.72 -11.53
CA ALA A 113 -1.65 -5.55 -12.40
C ALA A 113 -3.00 -5.30 -13.11
N HIS A 114 -3.63 -6.35 -13.63
CA HIS A 114 -4.95 -6.25 -14.24
C HIS A 114 -6.03 -5.79 -13.23
N HIS A 115 -5.98 -6.29 -12.00
CA HIS A 115 -6.94 -5.90 -10.96
C HIS A 115 -6.79 -4.43 -10.54
N ILE A 116 -5.55 -3.94 -10.41
CA ILE A 116 -5.28 -2.53 -10.12
C ILE A 116 -5.90 -1.62 -11.19
N VAL A 117 -5.68 -1.95 -12.47
CA VAL A 117 -6.27 -1.19 -13.59
C VAL A 117 -7.80 -1.19 -13.56
N GLN A 118 -8.41 -2.33 -13.21
CA GLN A 118 -9.87 -2.41 -13.10
C GLN A 118 -10.43 -1.55 -11.96
N VAL A 119 -9.75 -1.52 -10.82
CA VAL A 119 -10.15 -0.68 -9.67
C VAL A 119 -10.08 0.79 -10.07
N ASP A 120 -8.99 1.23 -10.69
CA ASP A 120 -8.83 2.62 -11.14
C ASP A 120 -9.88 3.01 -12.20
N GLN A 121 -10.15 2.12 -13.16
CA GLN A 121 -11.17 2.36 -14.19
C GLN A 121 -12.59 2.43 -13.60
N SER A 122 -12.89 1.64 -12.58
CA SER A 122 -14.21 1.70 -11.93
C SER A 122 -14.43 3.04 -11.24
N PHE A 123 -13.37 3.63 -10.66
CA PHE A 123 -13.41 4.98 -10.08
C PHE A 123 -13.68 6.05 -11.14
N ILE A 124 -13.01 5.98 -12.29
CA ILE A 124 -13.18 6.93 -13.39
C ILE A 124 -14.60 6.83 -14.00
N HIS A 125 -15.15 5.61 -14.14
CA HIS A 125 -16.51 5.42 -14.65
C HIS A 125 -17.58 5.97 -13.73
N THR A 126 -17.36 5.94 -12.42
CA THR A 126 -18.28 6.51 -11.42
C THR A 126 -18.26 8.05 -11.45
N MET A 127 -17.22 8.65 -12.04
CA MET A 127 -17.06 10.10 -12.17
C MET A 127 -17.47 10.67 -13.54
N GLN A 128 -18.13 9.90 -14.40
CA GLN A 128 -18.74 10.46 -15.63
C GLN A 128 -19.98 11.26 -15.25
N ILE A 129 -19.75 12.54 -14.96
CA ILE A 129 -20.81 13.51 -14.67
C ILE A 129 -21.39 13.98 -16.01
N PRO A 130 -22.69 13.86 -16.24
CA PRO A 130 -23.33 14.45 -17.41
C PRO A 130 -23.10 15.98 -17.43
N GLU A 131 -22.62 16.52 -18.53
CA GLU A 131 -22.32 17.97 -18.67
C GLU A 131 -23.53 18.89 -18.42
N THR A 132 -24.73 18.32 -18.30
CA THR A 132 -26.01 19.07 -18.22
C THR A 132 -26.64 19.05 -16.82
N GLU A 133 -26.11 18.32 -15.85
CA GLU A 133 -26.69 18.25 -14.51
C GLU A 133 -25.76 18.90 -13.47
N PRO A 134 -26.32 19.47 -12.39
CA PRO A 134 -25.48 19.95 -11.28
C PRO A 134 -24.67 18.77 -10.69
N LEU A 135 -23.38 19.01 -10.42
CA LEU A 135 -22.41 18.03 -9.90
C LEU A 135 -22.92 17.26 -8.69
N PHE A 136 -23.76 17.88 -7.87
CA PHE A 136 -24.40 17.27 -6.72
C PHE A 136 -25.80 17.80 -6.54
N SER A 137 -26.75 16.91 -6.34
CA SER A 137 -28.09 17.27 -5.91
C SER A 137 -28.13 17.43 -4.39
N GLU A 138 -29.07 18.23 -3.87
CA GLU A 138 -29.30 18.37 -2.42
C GLU A 138 -29.53 17.01 -1.74
N LYS A 139 -30.19 16.08 -2.42
CA LYS A 139 -30.43 14.72 -1.95
C LYS A 139 -29.13 13.94 -1.73
N GLU A 140 -28.19 14.03 -2.66
CA GLU A 140 -26.88 13.34 -2.55
C GLU A 140 -26.03 13.93 -1.43
N LEU A 141 -26.05 15.25 -1.27
CA LEU A 141 -25.38 15.92 -0.15
C LEU A 141 -25.96 15.48 1.19
N LEU A 142 -27.29 15.42 1.33
CA LEU A 142 -27.95 14.95 2.53
C LEU A 142 -27.66 13.47 2.82
N GLN A 143 -27.58 12.63 1.79
CA GLN A 143 -27.18 11.22 1.93
C GLN A 143 -25.73 11.08 2.38
N ALA A 144 -24.81 11.88 1.84
CA ALA A 144 -23.42 11.89 2.27
C ALA A 144 -23.28 12.32 3.74
N VAL A 145 -23.98 13.39 4.15
CA VAL A 145 -24.01 13.85 5.53
C VAL A 145 -24.58 12.78 6.47
N ALA A 146 -25.68 12.13 6.09
CA ALA A 146 -26.26 11.05 6.89
C ALA A 146 -25.30 9.85 7.00
N GLY A 147 -24.58 9.50 5.95
CA GLY A 147 -23.53 8.46 5.97
C GLY A 147 -22.38 8.82 6.91
N MET A 148 -21.94 10.07 6.88
CA MET A 148 -20.90 10.54 7.81
C MET A 148 -21.40 10.53 9.26
N GLN A 149 -22.61 10.99 9.53
CA GLN A 149 -23.20 10.96 10.88
C GLN A 149 -23.33 9.54 11.43
N ALA A 150 -23.67 8.57 10.59
CA ALA A 150 -23.78 7.17 10.99
C ALA A 150 -22.42 6.54 11.37
N GLN A 151 -21.32 7.09 10.90
CA GLN A 151 -19.96 6.61 11.21
C GLN A 151 -19.28 7.43 12.31
N PHE A 152 -19.92 8.51 12.78
CA PHE A 152 -19.34 9.38 13.78
C PHE A 152 -19.41 8.74 15.17
N ASP A 153 -18.29 8.73 15.86
CA ASP A 153 -18.19 8.23 17.23
C ASP A 153 -18.51 9.34 18.23
N LEU A 154 -19.68 9.22 18.84
CA LEU A 154 -20.20 10.21 19.78
C LEU A 154 -19.46 10.21 21.15
N GLU A 155 -18.74 9.12 21.48
CA GLU A 155 -18.04 8.99 22.76
C GLU A 155 -16.60 9.48 22.68
N GLN A 156 -15.87 9.08 21.63
CA GLN A 156 -14.44 9.35 21.48
C GLN A 156 -14.14 10.41 20.40
N GLY A 157 -15.14 10.82 19.65
CA GLY A 157 -14.99 11.70 18.49
C GLY A 157 -14.37 11.01 17.28
N GLY A 158 -14.44 11.69 16.11
CA GLY A 158 -13.93 11.17 14.84
C GLY A 158 -14.82 10.11 14.20
N PHE A 159 -14.36 9.50 13.12
CA PHE A 159 -15.12 8.55 12.31
C PHE A 159 -14.57 7.13 12.45
N GLY A 160 -15.46 6.14 12.34
CA GLY A 160 -15.11 4.73 12.37
C GLY A 160 -14.75 4.20 13.76
N GLN A 161 -14.15 3.02 13.78
CA GLN A 161 -13.69 2.34 15.00
C GLN A 161 -12.18 2.46 15.20
N ALA A 162 -11.70 2.25 16.43
CA ALA A 162 -10.27 2.27 16.73
C ALA A 162 -9.50 1.16 15.94
N PRO A 163 -8.23 1.42 15.56
CA PRO A 163 -7.45 2.64 15.81
C PRO A 163 -7.82 3.78 14.86
N LYS A 164 -7.97 5.00 15.42
CA LYS A 164 -8.29 6.20 14.64
C LYS A 164 -7.05 7.07 14.41
N PHE A 165 -6.89 7.54 13.19
CA PHE A 165 -5.92 8.59 12.90
C PHE A 165 -6.55 9.97 13.12
N PRO A 166 -5.78 10.98 13.60
CA PRO A 166 -6.27 12.34 13.69
C PRO A 166 -6.63 12.86 12.30
N GLY A 167 -7.90 12.85 11.96
CA GLY A 167 -8.44 13.44 10.74
C GLY A 167 -8.99 14.82 11.04
N SER A 168 -8.13 15.84 11.05
CA SER A 168 -8.55 17.22 11.37
C SER A 168 -9.28 17.92 10.24
N MET A 169 -9.45 17.28 9.08
CA MET A 169 -10.03 17.86 7.86
C MET A 169 -11.02 16.94 7.15
N SER A 170 -11.62 16.00 7.84
CA SER A 170 -12.71 15.17 7.32
C SER A 170 -14.06 15.67 7.79
#